data_c64cd56f38f003cc085dfbb27db63079
#
_entry.id   c64cd56f38f003cc085dfbb27db63079
#
_cell.length_a   1.000
_cell.length_b   1.000
_cell.length_c   1.000
_cell.angle_alpha   90.00
_cell.angle_beta   90.00
_cell.angle_gamma   90.00
#
_symmetry.space_group_name_H-M   'P 1'
#
loop_
_entity.id
_entity.type
_entity.pdbx_description
1 polymer ?
#
loop_
_entity_poly.entity_id
_entity_poly.type
_entity_poly.pdbx_seq_one_letter_code
_entity_poly.pdbx_strand_id
1 'polypeptide(L)'
;MLVSGDLSDNATDAEYDLVRELLAPLEAPLYVPAGNHDDRRALHRHSGVPGAAGEPVRYSVELGPMRLIVVDTTRPGENPGALGADRLAWLNAQLAAAPGLPTLVAMHHPPFATGVPAWDELGLPAADRRALAAVIERHPHVQRLVAGHVHGTINGAVGGRPALVVPSTYVQARLKFDSDEIELADEPACFALHAVVDGELISHIQPVY
;
A
#
# COMPACT_ATOMS: atom_id res chain seq x y z
N MET A 1 3.86 -12.62 -1.29
CA MET A 1 3.98 -11.45 -2.18
C MET A 1 2.98 -10.40 -1.77
N LEU A 2 3.33 -9.10 -1.78
CA LEU A 2 2.42 -7.97 -1.53
C LEU A 2 2.26 -7.20 -2.83
N VAL A 3 1.01 -7.05 -3.32
CA VAL A 3 0.67 -6.13 -4.41
C VAL A 3 0.03 -4.91 -3.77
N SER A 4 0.53 -3.72 -4.06
CA SER A 4 0.20 -2.48 -3.33
C SER A 4 -1.13 -1.82 -3.75
N GLY A 5 -2.08 -2.58 -4.29
CA GLY A 5 -3.38 -2.14 -4.79
C GLY A 5 -3.39 -1.91 -6.30
N ASP A 6 -4.54 -1.51 -6.82
CA ASP A 6 -4.82 -1.33 -8.24
C ASP A 6 -4.49 -2.59 -9.07
N LEU A 7 -5.12 -3.72 -8.67
CA LEU A 7 -5.03 -4.97 -9.42
C LEU A 7 -5.77 -4.89 -10.75
N SER A 8 -6.74 -4.02 -10.83
CA SER A 8 -7.63 -3.81 -11.97
C SER A 8 -7.69 -2.32 -12.26
N ASP A 9 -7.82 -1.93 -13.52
CA ASP A 9 -8.00 -0.53 -13.93
C ASP A 9 -9.49 -0.13 -13.91
N ASN A 10 -10.39 -1.06 -14.24
CA ASN A 10 -11.82 -0.80 -14.37
C ASN A 10 -12.70 -1.67 -13.45
N ALA A 11 -12.11 -2.37 -12.50
CA ALA A 11 -12.77 -3.27 -11.55
C ALA A 11 -13.63 -4.36 -12.20
N THR A 12 -13.26 -4.82 -13.41
CA THR A 12 -13.98 -5.90 -14.11
C THR A 12 -13.50 -7.28 -13.64
N ASP A 13 -14.43 -8.26 -13.60
CA ASP A 13 -14.08 -9.64 -13.24
C ASP A 13 -13.01 -10.21 -14.19
N ALA A 14 -13.02 -9.84 -15.47
CA ALA A 14 -12.04 -10.29 -16.46
C ALA A 14 -10.61 -9.80 -16.15
N GLU A 15 -10.46 -8.56 -15.66
CA GLU A 15 -9.16 -8.02 -15.25
C GLU A 15 -8.63 -8.75 -14.01
N TYR A 16 -9.46 -9.00 -13.01
CA TYR A 16 -9.06 -9.77 -11.83
C TYR A 16 -8.71 -11.23 -12.17
N ASP A 17 -9.46 -11.86 -13.08
CA ASP A 17 -9.15 -13.22 -13.55
C ASP A 17 -7.80 -13.24 -14.28
N LEU A 18 -7.52 -12.25 -15.13
CA LEU A 18 -6.22 -12.11 -15.80
C LEU A 18 -5.08 -11.93 -14.80
N VAL A 19 -5.22 -11.05 -13.82
CA VAL A 19 -4.21 -10.85 -12.77
C VAL A 19 -3.96 -12.16 -12.01
N ARG A 20 -5.03 -12.90 -11.65
CA ARG A 20 -4.89 -14.19 -10.99
C ARG A 20 -4.13 -15.19 -11.85
N GLU A 21 -4.40 -15.25 -13.16
CA GLU A 21 -3.70 -16.11 -14.12
C GLU A 21 -2.22 -15.74 -14.22
N LEU A 22 -1.90 -14.44 -14.36
CA LEU A 22 -0.53 -13.94 -14.45
C LEU A 22 0.28 -14.18 -13.17
N LEU A 23 -0.37 -14.12 -12.01
CA LEU A 23 0.29 -14.34 -10.71
C LEU A 23 0.33 -15.82 -10.28
N ALA A 24 -0.44 -16.71 -10.94
CA ALA A 24 -0.51 -18.12 -10.58
C ALA A 24 0.84 -18.87 -10.58
N PRO A 25 1.82 -18.55 -11.46
CA PRO A 25 3.13 -19.18 -11.42
C PRO A 25 3.97 -18.80 -10.18
N LEU A 26 3.60 -17.76 -9.46
CA LEU A 26 4.28 -17.34 -8.25
C LEU A 26 3.76 -18.16 -7.07
N GLU A 27 4.50 -19.17 -6.65
CA GLU A 27 4.16 -20.06 -5.53
C GLU A 27 4.25 -19.35 -4.15
N ALA A 28 3.71 -18.14 -4.05
CA ALA A 28 3.76 -17.33 -2.84
C ALA A 28 2.36 -16.83 -2.46
N PRO A 29 2.01 -16.81 -1.16
CA PRO A 29 0.77 -16.19 -0.72
C PRO A 29 0.66 -14.74 -1.21
N LEU A 30 -0.54 -14.36 -1.67
CA LEU A 30 -0.83 -13.01 -2.15
C LEU A 30 -1.49 -12.19 -1.04
N TYR A 31 -0.97 -10.99 -0.80
CA TYR A 31 -1.51 -9.98 0.11
C TYR A 31 -1.78 -8.70 -0.65
N VAL A 32 -2.95 -8.10 -0.45
CA VAL A 32 -3.40 -6.96 -1.26
C VAL A 32 -4.15 -5.96 -0.39
N PRO A 33 -3.74 -4.68 -0.27
CA PRO A 33 -4.62 -3.58 0.06
C PRO A 33 -5.50 -3.23 -1.16
N ALA A 34 -6.69 -2.71 -0.94
CA ALA A 34 -7.48 -2.14 -2.03
C ALA A 34 -6.82 -0.86 -2.56
N GLY A 35 -6.72 -0.73 -3.88
CA GLY A 35 -6.40 0.50 -4.58
C GLY A 35 -7.66 1.28 -4.99
N ASN A 36 -7.51 2.52 -5.48
CA ASN A 36 -8.65 3.36 -5.85
C ASN A 36 -9.35 2.88 -7.14
N HIS A 37 -8.67 2.13 -8.00
CA HIS A 37 -9.25 1.46 -9.16
C HIS A 37 -9.94 0.14 -8.81
N ASP A 38 -9.71 -0.43 -7.63
CA ASP A 38 -10.29 -1.69 -7.23
C ASP A 38 -11.71 -1.56 -6.67
N ASP A 39 -12.57 -2.54 -6.97
CA ASP A 39 -13.82 -2.77 -6.25
C ASP A 39 -13.62 -3.74 -5.09
N ARG A 40 -14.01 -3.36 -3.87
CA ARG A 40 -13.84 -4.20 -2.66
C ARG A 40 -14.53 -5.56 -2.77
N ARG A 41 -15.72 -5.63 -3.39
CA ARG A 41 -16.46 -6.89 -3.55
C ARG A 41 -15.74 -7.82 -4.53
N ALA A 42 -15.18 -7.25 -5.60
CA ALA A 42 -14.38 -7.99 -6.56
C ALA A 42 -13.07 -8.49 -5.92
N LEU A 43 -12.37 -7.67 -5.15
CA LEU A 43 -11.18 -8.11 -4.40
C LEU A 43 -11.49 -9.30 -3.48
N HIS A 44 -12.59 -9.25 -2.71
CA HIS A 44 -13.00 -10.38 -1.86
C HIS A 44 -13.29 -11.66 -2.67
N ARG A 45 -13.89 -11.52 -3.87
CA ARG A 45 -14.19 -12.68 -4.73
C ARG A 45 -12.95 -13.30 -5.38
N HIS A 46 -12.06 -12.44 -5.92
CA HIS A 46 -10.98 -12.88 -6.81
C HIS A 46 -9.62 -13.03 -6.11
N SER A 47 -9.34 -12.26 -5.05
CA SER A 47 -8.03 -12.23 -4.41
C SER A 47 -8.00 -12.93 -3.05
N GLY A 48 -9.15 -13.41 -2.56
CA GLY A 48 -9.23 -14.14 -1.29
C GLY A 48 -8.84 -13.32 -0.06
N VAL A 49 -8.91 -11.98 -0.14
CA VAL A 49 -8.63 -11.11 1.01
C VAL A 49 -9.62 -11.37 2.15
N PRO A 50 -9.17 -11.36 3.40
CA PRO A 50 -10.05 -11.60 4.55
C PRO A 50 -11.12 -10.53 4.72
N GLY A 51 -12.26 -10.90 5.30
CA GLY A 51 -13.36 -10.00 5.60
C GLY A 51 -14.63 -10.29 4.81
N ALA A 52 -15.66 -9.45 4.97
CA ALA A 52 -16.92 -9.57 4.25
C ALA A 52 -16.91 -8.72 2.97
N ALA A 53 -17.58 -9.21 1.93
CA ALA A 53 -17.64 -8.53 0.65
C ALA A 53 -18.20 -7.11 0.76
N GLY A 54 -17.43 -6.13 0.29
CA GLY A 54 -17.76 -4.71 0.32
C GLY A 54 -17.30 -3.96 1.58
N GLU A 55 -16.88 -4.67 2.63
CA GLU A 55 -16.24 -4.06 3.80
C GLU A 55 -14.82 -3.54 3.43
N PRO A 56 -14.28 -2.60 4.23
CA PRO A 56 -12.89 -2.18 4.03
C PRO A 56 -11.91 -3.35 4.07
N VAL A 57 -10.99 -3.40 3.09
CA VAL A 57 -9.96 -4.44 2.99
C VAL A 57 -8.88 -4.16 4.03
N ARG A 58 -9.05 -4.68 5.24
CA ARG A 58 -8.10 -4.52 6.34
C ARG A 58 -7.91 -5.84 7.08
N TYR A 59 -6.67 -6.23 7.28
CA TYR A 59 -6.33 -7.49 7.96
C TYR A 59 -4.89 -7.47 8.47
N SER A 60 -4.58 -8.44 9.32
CA SER A 60 -3.24 -8.66 9.86
C SER A 60 -2.86 -10.11 9.66
N VAL A 61 -1.62 -10.38 9.27
CA VAL A 61 -1.07 -11.73 9.09
C VAL A 61 0.36 -11.80 9.61
N GLU A 62 0.70 -12.91 10.27
CA GLU A 62 2.07 -13.19 10.70
C GLU A 62 2.85 -13.85 9.55
N LEU A 63 4.03 -13.33 9.26
CA LEU A 63 4.93 -13.76 8.19
C LEU A 63 6.28 -14.19 8.81
N GLY A 64 6.28 -15.31 9.53
CA GLY A 64 7.46 -15.76 10.24
C GLY A 64 7.91 -14.77 11.32
N PRO A 65 9.09 -14.11 11.18
CA PRO A 65 9.62 -13.23 12.22
C PRO A 65 8.97 -11.84 12.26
N MET A 66 8.04 -11.55 11.38
CA MET A 66 7.38 -10.24 11.31
C MET A 66 5.88 -10.36 11.00
N ARG A 67 5.17 -9.26 11.16
CA ARG A 67 3.75 -9.15 10.84
C ARG A 67 3.53 -8.16 9.72
N LEU A 68 2.59 -8.48 8.82
CA LEU A 68 2.01 -7.55 7.86
C LEU A 68 0.65 -7.09 8.36
N ILE A 69 0.42 -5.79 8.39
CA ILE A 69 -0.90 -5.18 8.57
C ILE A 69 -1.27 -4.46 7.29
N VAL A 70 -2.39 -4.84 6.69
CA VAL A 70 -2.97 -4.17 5.52
C VAL A 70 -4.07 -3.24 5.97
N VAL A 71 -4.02 -1.99 5.51
CA VAL A 71 -4.98 -0.93 5.85
C VAL A 71 -5.61 -0.39 4.58
N ASP A 72 -6.93 -0.49 4.49
CA ASP A 72 -7.70 0.11 3.40
C ASP A 72 -7.67 1.64 3.50
N THR A 73 -7.25 2.30 2.44
CA THR A 73 -7.23 3.76 2.33
C THR A 73 -8.20 4.27 1.27
N THR A 74 -9.00 3.38 0.65
CA THR A 74 -9.87 3.77 -0.45
C THR A 74 -11.16 4.44 0.03
N ARG A 75 -11.71 5.27 -0.85
CA ARG A 75 -13.06 5.82 -0.80
C ARG A 75 -13.79 5.30 -2.04
N PRO A 76 -14.78 4.41 -1.90
CA PRO A 76 -15.44 3.80 -3.05
C PRO A 76 -15.93 4.85 -4.07
N GLY A 77 -15.46 4.71 -5.32
CA GLY A 77 -15.80 5.62 -6.43
C GLY A 77 -15.04 6.94 -6.44
N GLU A 78 -14.01 7.11 -5.62
CA GLU A 78 -13.17 8.31 -5.56
C GLU A 78 -11.69 7.94 -5.69
N ASN A 79 -10.90 8.78 -6.38
CA ASN A 79 -9.46 8.57 -6.49
C ASN A 79 -8.68 8.98 -5.22
N PRO A 80 -9.02 10.10 -4.53
CA PRO A 80 -8.33 10.45 -3.29
C PRO A 80 -8.61 9.46 -2.15
N GLY A 81 -7.58 9.20 -1.37
CA GLY A 81 -7.67 8.31 -0.21
C GLY A 81 -8.26 8.95 1.04
N ALA A 82 -8.57 8.11 2.02
CA ALA A 82 -8.89 8.52 3.39
C ALA A 82 -8.58 7.40 4.38
N LEU A 83 -8.31 7.76 5.64
CA LEU A 83 -8.22 6.83 6.76
C LEU A 83 -9.42 6.96 7.69
N GLY A 84 -9.69 8.16 8.17
CA GLY A 84 -10.75 8.41 9.13
C GLY A 84 -10.50 7.75 10.50
N ALA A 85 -11.36 8.03 11.45
CA ALA A 85 -11.19 7.59 12.85
C ALA A 85 -11.29 6.07 13.02
N ASP A 86 -12.21 5.41 12.30
CA ASP A 86 -12.44 3.97 12.42
C ASP A 86 -11.21 3.14 11.99
N ARG A 87 -10.65 3.44 10.82
CA ARG A 87 -9.48 2.70 10.30
C ARG A 87 -8.23 2.96 11.14
N LEU A 88 -8.06 4.19 11.63
CA LEU A 88 -6.97 4.55 12.55
C LEU A 88 -7.10 3.86 13.91
N ALA A 89 -8.30 3.79 14.46
CA ALA A 89 -8.56 3.07 15.70
C ALA A 89 -8.30 1.57 15.54
N TRP A 90 -8.75 0.98 14.44
CA TRP A 90 -8.48 -0.41 14.10
C TRP A 90 -6.97 -0.68 13.96
N LEU A 91 -6.24 0.16 13.20
CA LEU A 91 -4.78 0.03 13.05
C LEU A 91 -4.08 0.11 14.41
N ASN A 92 -4.45 1.09 15.24
CA ASN A 92 -3.88 1.23 16.57
C ASN A 92 -4.13 -0.02 17.44
N ALA A 93 -5.33 -0.59 17.39
CA ALA A 93 -5.65 -1.83 18.11
C ALA A 93 -4.83 -3.03 17.61
N GLN A 94 -4.67 -3.16 16.27
CA GLN A 94 -3.82 -4.22 15.71
C GLN A 94 -2.36 -4.07 16.13
N LEU A 95 -1.81 -2.87 16.10
CA LEU A 95 -0.44 -2.60 16.54
C LEU A 95 -0.26 -2.89 18.02
N ALA A 96 -1.20 -2.47 18.87
CA ALA A 96 -1.15 -2.70 20.30
C ALA A 96 -1.27 -4.19 20.69
N ALA A 97 -1.91 -5.02 19.87
CA ALA A 97 -2.11 -6.45 20.16
C ALA A 97 -0.83 -7.29 20.17
N ALA A 98 0.24 -6.85 19.47
CA ALA A 98 1.52 -7.56 19.42
C ALA A 98 2.72 -6.61 19.38
N PRO A 99 3.02 -5.89 20.48
CA PRO A 99 4.02 -4.82 20.50
C PRO A 99 5.47 -5.31 20.37
N GLY A 100 5.71 -6.60 20.53
CA GLY A 100 7.04 -7.21 20.36
C GLY A 100 7.32 -7.75 18.96
N LEU A 101 6.34 -7.73 18.06
CA LEU A 101 6.48 -8.33 16.73
C LEU A 101 6.80 -7.26 15.70
N PRO A 102 7.98 -7.28 15.03
CA PRO A 102 8.31 -6.36 13.95
C PRO A 102 7.19 -6.30 12.91
N THR A 103 6.76 -5.11 12.55
CA THR A 103 5.54 -4.95 11.75
C THR A 103 5.79 -4.09 10.51
N LEU A 104 5.35 -4.59 9.35
CA LEU A 104 5.19 -3.86 8.10
C LEU A 104 3.73 -3.41 7.98
N VAL A 105 3.48 -2.12 7.75
CA VAL A 105 2.14 -1.59 7.48
C VAL A 105 2.03 -1.29 6.00
N ALA A 106 1.07 -1.91 5.32
CA ALA A 106 0.83 -1.73 3.90
C ALA A 106 -0.52 -1.03 3.65
N MET A 107 -0.53 -0.11 2.71
CA MET A 107 -1.70 0.62 2.23
C MET A 107 -1.52 0.98 0.77
N HIS A 108 -2.55 1.52 0.12
CA HIS A 108 -2.43 1.94 -1.27
C HIS A 108 -1.92 3.39 -1.40
N HIS A 109 -2.65 4.35 -0.82
CA HIS A 109 -2.26 5.77 -0.91
C HIS A 109 -1.06 6.10 -0.02
N PRO A 110 -0.14 6.98 -0.49
CA PRO A 110 1.03 7.40 0.29
C PRO A 110 0.68 7.92 1.68
N PRO A 111 1.38 7.46 2.73
CA PRO A 111 1.12 7.90 4.10
C PRO A 111 1.75 9.24 4.47
N PHE A 112 2.41 9.90 3.53
CA PHE A 112 3.08 11.21 3.67
C PHE A 112 2.83 12.06 2.41
N ALA A 113 3.14 13.34 2.46
CA ALA A 113 3.10 14.21 1.28
C ALA A 113 4.26 13.87 0.35
N THR A 114 3.96 13.65 -0.93
CA THR A 114 4.96 13.30 -1.94
C THR A 114 5.77 14.52 -2.40
N GLY A 115 5.21 15.73 -2.22
CA GLY A 115 5.74 16.98 -2.77
C GLY A 115 5.41 17.17 -4.25
N VAL A 116 4.68 16.25 -4.88
CA VAL A 116 4.19 16.36 -6.25
C VAL A 116 2.71 16.73 -6.20
N PRO A 117 2.30 17.93 -6.64
CA PRO A 117 0.95 18.46 -6.45
C PRO A 117 -0.15 17.49 -6.91
N ALA A 118 -0.05 16.96 -8.12
CA ALA A 118 -1.03 16.02 -8.68
C ALA A 118 -1.25 14.78 -7.79
N TRP A 119 -0.18 14.20 -7.27
CA TRP A 119 -0.28 13.03 -6.40
C TRP A 119 -0.71 13.37 -4.97
N ASP A 120 -0.36 14.55 -4.47
CA ASP A 120 -0.79 15.00 -3.15
C ASP A 120 -2.28 15.33 -3.11
N GLU A 121 -2.88 15.78 -4.24
CA GLU A 121 -4.32 15.97 -4.38
C GLU A 121 -5.09 14.64 -4.36
N LEU A 122 -4.53 13.60 -4.97
CA LEU A 122 -5.10 12.25 -5.01
C LEU A 122 -4.71 11.39 -3.79
N GLY A 123 -3.83 11.88 -2.93
CA GLY A 123 -3.32 11.18 -1.76
C GLY A 123 -4.25 11.22 -0.54
N LEU A 124 -3.68 10.91 0.62
CA LEU A 124 -4.37 11.06 1.90
C LEU A 124 -4.46 12.52 2.32
N PRO A 125 -5.59 13.01 2.85
CA PRO A 125 -5.71 14.34 3.43
C PRO A 125 -4.64 14.60 4.50
N ALA A 126 -4.16 15.83 4.61
CA ALA A 126 -3.13 16.20 5.58
C ALA A 126 -3.55 15.89 7.05
N ALA A 127 -4.84 15.96 7.36
CA ALA A 127 -5.36 15.60 8.67
C ALA A 127 -5.19 14.09 8.96
N ASP A 128 -5.48 13.23 7.97
CA ASP A 128 -5.33 11.78 8.08
C ASP A 128 -3.85 11.39 8.19
N ARG A 129 -2.97 12.02 7.40
CA ARG A 129 -1.51 11.80 7.48
C ARG A 129 -0.96 12.14 8.88
N ARG A 130 -1.39 13.27 9.47
CA ARG A 130 -0.99 13.64 10.85
C ARG A 130 -1.53 12.66 11.89
N ALA A 131 -2.79 12.25 11.76
CA ALA A 131 -3.39 11.29 12.68
C ALA A 131 -2.72 9.91 12.58
N LEU A 132 -2.39 9.46 11.37
CA LEU A 132 -1.60 8.24 11.15
C LEU A 132 -0.21 8.36 11.79
N ALA A 133 0.50 9.46 11.59
CA ALA A 133 1.81 9.67 12.19
C ALA A 133 1.75 9.58 13.72
N ALA A 134 0.72 10.15 14.36
CA ALA A 134 0.51 10.05 15.79
C ALA A 134 0.17 8.61 16.27
N VAL A 135 -0.48 7.79 15.42
CA VAL A 135 -0.65 6.35 15.70
C VAL A 135 0.70 5.64 15.63
N ILE A 136 1.43 5.80 14.54
CA ILE A 136 2.71 5.09 14.30
C ILE A 136 3.77 5.43 15.35
N GLU A 137 3.86 6.69 15.76
CA GLU A 137 4.81 7.16 16.79
C GLU A 137 4.70 6.37 18.11
N ARG A 138 3.49 5.93 18.49
CA ARG A 138 3.26 5.13 19.69
C ARG A 138 3.69 3.66 19.57
N HIS A 139 4.03 3.21 18.35
CA HIS A 139 4.32 1.80 18.06
C HIS A 139 5.73 1.61 17.47
N PRO A 140 6.78 1.63 18.31
CA PRO A 140 8.19 1.57 17.86
C PRO A 140 8.57 0.29 17.12
N HIS A 141 7.77 -0.77 17.21
CA HIS A 141 7.96 -2.04 16.49
C HIS A 141 7.51 -1.99 15.01
N VAL A 142 6.89 -0.91 14.56
CA VAL A 142 6.67 -0.69 13.14
C VAL A 142 8.01 -0.43 12.47
N GLN A 143 8.41 -1.34 11.58
CA GLN A 143 9.69 -1.26 10.88
C GLN A 143 9.61 -0.36 9.66
N ARG A 144 8.48 -0.42 8.95
CA ARG A 144 8.24 0.36 7.72
C ARG A 144 6.76 0.47 7.40
N LEU A 145 6.40 1.55 6.69
CA LEU A 145 5.15 1.64 5.95
C LEU A 145 5.47 1.51 4.46
N VAL A 146 4.60 0.83 3.70
CA VAL A 146 4.72 0.71 2.25
C VAL A 146 3.41 1.12 1.59
N ALA A 147 3.52 1.81 0.44
CA ALA A 147 2.38 2.24 -0.35
C ALA A 147 2.67 2.13 -1.85
N GLY A 148 1.62 2.21 -2.67
CA GLY A 148 1.68 2.27 -4.13
C GLY A 148 1.19 3.60 -4.67
N HIS A 149 0.24 3.55 -5.63
CA HIS A 149 -0.55 4.66 -6.17
C HIS A 149 0.21 5.64 -7.09
N VAL A 150 1.43 6.03 -6.74
CA VAL A 150 2.17 7.13 -7.41
C VAL A 150 2.96 6.68 -8.64
N HIS A 151 3.04 5.38 -8.89
CA HIS A 151 3.84 4.82 -9.99
C HIS A 151 5.29 5.34 -10.00
N GLY A 152 5.92 5.40 -8.84
CA GLY A 152 7.29 5.88 -8.66
C GLY A 152 7.85 5.50 -7.30
N THR A 153 9.16 5.65 -7.13
CA THR A 153 9.83 5.35 -5.86
C THR A 153 9.98 6.63 -5.04
N ILE A 154 9.35 6.69 -3.87
CA ILE A 154 9.49 7.81 -2.95
C ILE A 154 9.81 7.31 -1.55
N ASN A 155 10.89 7.80 -0.97
CA ASN A 155 11.25 7.54 0.42
C ASN A 155 10.80 8.68 1.31
N GLY A 156 10.16 8.35 2.42
CA GLY A 156 9.68 9.31 3.41
C GLY A 156 9.69 8.72 4.82
N ALA A 157 9.03 9.40 5.74
CA ALA A 157 8.87 8.92 7.10
C ALA A 157 7.50 9.31 7.66
N VAL A 158 6.96 8.48 8.56
CA VAL A 158 5.67 8.67 9.24
C VAL A 158 5.84 8.30 10.71
N GLY A 159 5.60 9.24 11.62
CA GLY A 159 5.74 9.00 13.07
C GLY A 159 7.14 8.47 13.44
N GLY A 160 8.19 8.99 12.79
CA GLY A 160 9.58 8.57 13.00
C GLY A 160 9.95 7.20 12.41
N ARG A 161 9.05 6.55 11.64
CA ARG A 161 9.31 5.26 10.97
C ARG A 161 9.53 5.46 9.48
N PRO A 162 10.47 4.72 8.85
CA PRO A 162 10.66 4.77 7.40
C PRO A 162 9.37 4.43 6.65
N ALA A 163 9.13 5.12 5.55
CA ALA A 163 8.02 4.84 4.66
C ALA A 163 8.50 4.85 3.20
N LEU A 164 7.98 3.94 2.40
CA LEU A 164 8.36 3.74 1.00
C LEU A 164 7.11 3.66 0.13
N VAL A 165 7.02 4.54 -0.86
CA VAL A 165 6.14 4.31 -2.01
C VAL A 165 6.91 3.44 -2.99
N VAL A 166 6.32 2.31 -3.37
CA VAL A 166 6.93 1.36 -4.31
C VAL A 166 6.57 1.72 -5.75
N PRO A 167 7.49 1.47 -6.70
CA PRO A 167 7.21 1.72 -8.10
C PRO A 167 6.17 0.75 -8.67
N SER A 168 5.65 1.08 -9.85
CA SER A 168 4.68 0.23 -10.56
C SER A 168 5.40 -0.93 -11.27
N THR A 169 4.70 -2.07 -11.33
CA THR A 169 5.09 -3.22 -12.17
C THR A 169 4.57 -3.11 -13.61
N TYR A 170 3.93 -2.00 -13.97
CA TYR A 170 3.37 -1.74 -15.30
C TYR A 170 4.00 -0.49 -15.91
N VAL A 171 3.70 0.70 -15.41
CA VAL A 171 4.14 1.98 -15.97
C VAL A 171 4.57 2.92 -14.84
N GLN A 172 5.63 3.69 -15.04
CA GLN A 172 6.06 4.70 -14.08
C GLN A 172 5.41 6.06 -14.39
N ALA A 173 5.35 6.92 -13.37
CA ALA A 173 4.97 8.32 -13.55
C ALA A 173 6.21 9.22 -13.56
N ARG A 174 6.24 10.18 -14.48
CA ARG A 174 7.29 11.18 -14.57
C ARG A 174 7.23 12.12 -13.38
N LEU A 175 8.38 12.42 -12.78
CA LEU A 175 8.46 13.34 -11.66
C LEU A 175 8.27 14.79 -12.13
N LYS A 176 7.19 15.44 -11.70
CA LYS A 176 6.84 16.84 -12.03
C LYS A 176 6.44 17.60 -10.76
N PHE A 177 7.24 18.54 -10.32
CA PHE A 177 6.97 19.36 -9.13
C PHE A 177 6.19 20.65 -9.39
N ASP A 178 6.04 21.01 -10.65
CA ASP A 178 5.50 22.30 -11.13
C ASP A 178 4.21 22.12 -11.95
N SER A 179 3.56 20.97 -11.86
CA SER A 179 2.36 20.64 -12.65
C SER A 179 1.35 19.83 -11.84
N ASP A 180 0.08 20.11 -12.07
CA ASP A 180 -1.04 19.31 -11.56
C ASP A 180 -1.41 18.15 -12.52
N GLU A 181 -0.60 17.95 -13.58
CA GLU A 181 -0.80 16.87 -14.55
C GLU A 181 0.08 15.67 -14.22
N ILE A 182 -0.52 14.47 -14.31
CA ILE A 182 0.18 13.19 -14.24
C ILE A 182 0.62 12.83 -15.66
N GLU A 183 1.91 12.63 -15.86
CA GLU A 183 2.49 12.16 -17.11
C GLU A 183 3.14 10.78 -16.88
N LEU A 184 2.74 9.80 -17.68
CA LEU A 184 3.34 8.46 -17.64
C LEU A 184 4.66 8.45 -18.43
N ALA A 185 5.61 7.67 -17.95
CA ALA A 185 6.95 7.52 -18.54
C ALA A 185 7.17 6.09 -19.02
N ASP A 186 7.81 5.97 -20.18
CA ASP A 186 8.28 4.67 -20.70
C ASP A 186 9.60 4.30 -19.99
N GLU A 187 9.46 3.93 -18.71
CA GLU A 187 10.54 3.47 -17.85
C GLU A 187 10.29 2.02 -17.46
N PRO A 188 11.34 1.23 -17.14
CA PRO A 188 11.18 -0.16 -16.78
C PRO A 188 10.20 -0.37 -15.63
N ALA A 189 9.38 -1.41 -15.73
CA ALA A 189 8.61 -1.92 -14.60
C ALA A 189 9.56 -2.26 -13.44
N CYS A 190 9.15 -1.99 -12.21
CA CYS A 190 9.98 -2.24 -11.04
C CYS A 190 9.16 -2.88 -9.91
N PHE A 191 9.86 -3.53 -8.98
CA PHE A 191 9.27 -3.98 -7.73
C PHE A 191 10.23 -3.74 -6.55
N ALA A 192 9.71 -3.78 -5.33
CA ALA A 192 10.52 -3.73 -4.12
C ALA A 192 10.71 -5.13 -3.54
N LEU A 193 11.96 -5.50 -3.28
CA LEU A 193 12.31 -6.67 -2.48
C LEU A 193 12.59 -6.23 -1.05
N HIS A 194 11.82 -6.72 -0.09
CA HIS A 194 12.04 -6.50 1.33
C HIS A 194 12.73 -7.72 1.95
N ALA A 195 13.85 -7.50 2.63
CA ALA A 195 14.61 -8.54 3.31
C ALA A 195 14.76 -8.18 4.79
N VAL A 196 14.63 -9.16 5.67
CA VAL A 196 14.98 -9.02 7.09
C VAL A 196 16.41 -9.54 7.27
N VAL A 197 17.32 -8.64 7.65
CA VAL A 197 18.73 -8.93 7.86
C VAL A 197 19.10 -8.44 9.27
N ASP A 198 19.55 -9.33 10.12
CA ASP A 198 19.92 -9.03 11.53
C ASP A 198 18.81 -8.32 12.32
N GLY A 199 17.54 -8.62 12.00
CA GLY A 199 16.35 -8.02 12.62
C GLY A 199 15.92 -6.68 12.04
N GLU A 200 16.62 -6.15 11.06
CA GLU A 200 16.28 -4.90 10.34
C GLU A 200 15.63 -5.20 8.98
N LEU A 201 14.65 -4.38 8.59
CA LEU A 201 13.98 -4.47 7.29
C LEU A 201 14.70 -3.60 6.26
N ILE A 202 15.34 -4.25 5.28
CA ILE A 202 16.03 -3.62 4.16
C ILE A 202 15.15 -3.74 2.90
N SER A 203 15.12 -2.68 2.08
CA SER A 203 14.36 -2.68 0.83
C SER A 203 15.25 -2.35 -0.35
N HIS A 204 15.13 -3.16 -1.38
CA HIS A 204 15.79 -2.99 -2.67
C HIS A 204 14.74 -2.72 -3.74
N ILE A 205 14.99 -1.74 -4.62
CA ILE A 205 14.17 -1.52 -5.82
C ILE A 205 14.84 -2.25 -6.97
N GLN A 206 14.10 -3.12 -7.62
CA GLN A 206 14.59 -3.97 -8.68
C GLN A 206 13.81 -3.71 -9.98
N PRO A 207 14.45 -3.23 -11.06
CA PRO A 207 13.83 -3.16 -12.38
C PRO A 207 13.66 -4.56 -12.99
N VAL A 208 12.62 -4.69 -13.82
CA VAL A 208 12.34 -5.87 -14.64
C VAL A 208 12.75 -5.54 -16.07
N TYR A 209 13.60 -6.37 -16.68
CA TYR A 209 14.12 -6.22 -18.04
C TYR A 209 13.56 -7.31 -18.95
#